data_25feabcd85c39c3ac9cb771cc10a8af4
#
_entry.id   25feabcd85c39c3ac9cb771cc10a8af4
#
_cell.length_a   1.000
_cell.length_b   1.000
_cell.length_c   1.000
_cell.angle_alpha   90.00
_cell.angle_beta   90.00
_cell.angle_gamma   90.00
#
_symmetry.space_group_name_H-M   'P 1'
#
loop_
_entity.id
_entity.type
_entity.pdbx_description
1 polymer ?
#
loop_
_entity_poly.entity_id
_entity_poly.type
_entity_poly.pdbx_seq_one_letter_code
_entity_poly.pdbx_strand_id
1 'polypeptide(L)'
;MAVSIEDARAAVLRHAEVLDAEDVFLDDALGRALAVDAHAPNDVPPFAASAMDGFAIRAADTAGGAATLRLVGEAKAGAAAGVAVHSGTAVRISTGAPVPDGADAIVPQEMTTSDGATVTVDGQVARGYHVRPPGEDIRSGELVVGAGTLLGPAELGVLASMNIPRPSVVRRPRVAIAGTGDELTDPGKPLAPGAIRDSNGPALGGAVHRAGGELVARVRVGDDLEATISVLGAALRDVDMLITSGGVSVGPHDHVRPALARLGYSEVFAGVKLKPGRPTTFAVGEDGTLVFALPGNPVSALMGFRLFVVPALDAMLGRSGEHHPVKATADEPLEGAVGRTTVIRCRTTLQDDGWHVRPTKSQDSHILTSMLGVDALALVPEDRDGIGAGEPVEIEFVG
;
A
#
# COMPACT_ATOMS: atom_id res chain seq x y z
N MET A 1 -14.33 -20.44 -24.07
CA MET A 1 -13.42 -21.45 -23.44
C MET A 1 -12.83 -20.81 -22.18
N ALA A 2 -12.51 -21.60 -21.14
CA ALA A 2 -11.85 -21.07 -19.96
C ALA A 2 -10.43 -20.58 -20.31
N VAL A 3 -10.05 -19.40 -19.82
CA VAL A 3 -8.73 -18.79 -20.04
C VAL A 3 -7.72 -19.22 -18.95
N SER A 4 -6.41 -19.04 -19.18
CA SER A 4 -5.40 -19.25 -18.14
C SER A 4 -5.50 -18.15 -17.05
N ILE A 5 -4.78 -18.32 -15.93
CA ILE A 5 -4.71 -17.27 -14.89
C ILE A 5 -4.00 -16.04 -15.45
N GLU A 6 -2.91 -16.24 -16.19
CA GLU A 6 -2.10 -15.21 -16.80
C GLU A 6 -2.90 -14.39 -17.82
N ASP A 7 -3.64 -15.08 -18.72
CA ASP A 7 -4.51 -14.41 -19.70
C ASP A 7 -5.63 -13.63 -19.01
N ALA A 8 -6.21 -14.18 -17.95
CA ALA A 8 -7.25 -13.52 -17.16
C ALA A 8 -6.71 -12.25 -16.47
N ARG A 9 -5.55 -12.34 -15.81
CA ARG A 9 -4.87 -11.18 -15.20
C ARG A 9 -4.54 -10.11 -16.24
N ALA A 10 -3.95 -10.51 -17.37
CA ALA A 10 -3.64 -9.59 -18.46
C ALA A 10 -4.91 -8.91 -19.02
N ALA A 11 -6.02 -9.65 -19.13
CA ALA A 11 -7.29 -9.09 -19.56
C ALA A 11 -7.83 -8.07 -18.55
N VAL A 12 -7.78 -8.37 -17.26
CA VAL A 12 -8.19 -7.46 -16.18
C VAL A 12 -7.36 -6.17 -16.20
N LEU A 13 -6.03 -6.29 -16.24
CA LEU A 13 -5.11 -5.13 -16.20
C LEU A 13 -5.25 -4.21 -17.41
N ARG A 14 -5.69 -4.72 -18.57
CA ARG A 14 -5.98 -3.86 -19.73
C ARG A 14 -7.16 -2.91 -19.53
N HIS A 15 -8.03 -3.18 -18.57
CA HIS A 15 -9.22 -2.38 -18.28
C HIS A 15 -9.15 -1.64 -16.93
N ALA A 16 -8.15 -1.95 -16.10
CA ALA A 16 -7.95 -1.31 -14.80
C ALA A 16 -7.05 -0.07 -14.99
N GLU A 17 -7.67 1.08 -15.20
CA GLU A 17 -6.97 2.35 -15.32
C GLU A 17 -6.75 3.01 -13.96
N VAL A 18 -5.66 3.79 -13.83
CA VAL A 18 -5.41 4.59 -12.63
C VAL A 18 -6.52 5.60 -12.45
N LEU A 19 -7.06 5.69 -11.24
CA LEU A 19 -8.15 6.60 -10.92
C LEU A 19 -7.70 8.05 -10.78
N ASP A 20 -8.67 8.96 -10.75
CA ASP A 20 -8.44 10.39 -10.57
C ASP A 20 -7.74 10.72 -9.27
N ALA A 21 -7.10 11.90 -9.23
CA ALA A 21 -6.45 12.41 -8.05
C ALA A 21 -7.43 13.11 -7.09
N GLU A 22 -7.12 13.07 -5.79
CA GLU A 22 -7.78 13.85 -4.75
C GLU A 22 -6.75 14.39 -3.75
N ASP A 23 -7.02 15.58 -3.17
CA ASP A 23 -6.18 16.16 -2.15
C ASP A 23 -6.65 15.73 -0.77
N VAL A 24 -5.79 15.03 -0.02
CA VAL A 24 -6.10 14.54 1.33
C VAL A 24 -5.15 15.15 2.37
N PHE A 25 -5.54 15.17 3.64
CA PHE A 25 -4.59 15.49 4.70
C PHE A 25 -3.50 14.43 4.82
N LEU A 26 -2.31 14.83 5.30
CA LEU A 26 -1.17 13.91 5.48
C LEU A 26 -1.53 12.65 6.30
N ASP A 27 -2.36 12.80 7.34
CA ASP A 27 -2.80 11.69 8.19
C ASP A 27 -3.65 10.65 7.40
N ASP A 28 -4.32 11.08 6.33
CA ASP A 28 -5.16 10.25 5.47
C ASP A 28 -4.39 9.71 4.24
N ALA A 29 -3.15 10.16 4.04
CA ALA A 29 -2.34 9.82 2.87
C ALA A 29 -1.55 8.52 3.02
N LEU A 30 -1.46 7.95 4.22
CA LEU A 30 -0.72 6.69 4.44
C LEU A 30 -1.26 5.56 3.56
N GLY A 31 -0.34 4.89 2.84
CA GLY A 31 -0.67 3.78 1.94
C GLY A 31 -1.40 4.20 0.66
N ARG A 32 -1.47 5.50 0.35
CA ARG A 32 -1.97 6.02 -0.94
C ARG A 32 -0.80 6.21 -1.91
N ALA A 33 -1.06 6.08 -3.20
CA ALA A 33 -0.07 6.45 -4.20
C ALA A 33 -0.14 7.96 -4.48
N LEU A 34 1.01 8.62 -4.55
CA LEU A 34 1.10 10.03 -4.93
C LEU A 34 0.67 10.18 -6.40
N ALA A 35 -0.25 11.12 -6.67
CA ALA A 35 -0.81 11.28 -8.01
C ALA A 35 0.05 12.19 -8.89
N VAL A 36 0.79 13.12 -8.30
CA VAL A 36 1.63 14.11 -8.99
C VAL A 36 2.99 14.22 -8.30
N ASP A 37 4.01 14.57 -9.05
CA ASP A 37 5.36 14.79 -8.53
C ASP A 37 5.38 15.84 -7.42
N ALA A 38 6.00 15.53 -6.28
CA ALA A 38 6.20 16.46 -5.18
C ALA A 38 7.58 17.11 -5.26
N HIS A 39 7.57 18.39 -5.64
CA HIS A 39 8.76 19.23 -5.65
C HIS A 39 8.85 20.04 -4.36
N ALA A 40 10.06 20.23 -3.86
CA ALA A 40 10.31 21.04 -2.66
C ALA A 40 10.02 22.51 -2.93
N PRO A 41 9.08 23.16 -2.22
CA PRO A 41 8.81 24.58 -2.40
C PRO A 41 9.91 25.47 -1.81
N ASN A 42 10.68 24.97 -0.84
CA ASN A 42 11.73 25.66 -0.14
C ASN A 42 12.87 24.70 0.22
N ASP A 43 14.02 25.26 0.60
CA ASP A 43 15.14 24.49 1.15
C ASP A 43 14.77 23.82 2.49
N VAL A 44 15.33 22.63 2.76
CA VAL A 44 15.27 21.95 4.06
C VAL A 44 16.70 21.61 4.51
N PRO A 45 17.18 22.19 5.63
CA PRO A 45 16.59 23.28 6.40
C PRO A 45 16.55 24.59 5.60
N PRO A 46 15.65 25.54 5.95
CA PRO A 46 15.50 26.80 5.21
C PRO A 46 16.57 27.86 5.57
N PHE A 47 17.45 27.60 6.54
CA PHE A 47 18.52 28.46 7.00
C PHE A 47 19.75 27.65 7.41
N ALA A 48 20.89 28.29 7.53
CA ALA A 48 22.09 27.68 8.11
C ALA A 48 21.84 27.35 9.59
N ALA A 49 22.01 26.07 9.97
CA ALA A 49 21.71 25.55 11.30
C ALA A 49 22.94 24.91 11.95
N SER A 50 22.97 24.92 13.30
CA SER A 50 23.98 24.18 14.03
C SER A 50 23.75 22.68 13.98
N ALA A 51 24.81 21.91 13.69
CA ALA A 51 24.80 20.47 13.77
C ALA A 51 25.01 19.93 15.20
N MET A 52 25.50 20.76 16.14
CA MET A 52 25.92 20.37 17.49
C MET A 52 25.47 21.40 18.53
N ASP A 53 25.38 20.98 19.78
CA ASP A 53 25.35 21.90 20.90
C ASP A 53 26.75 22.45 21.15
N GLY A 54 26.89 23.76 21.27
CA GLY A 54 28.20 24.35 21.41
C GLY A 54 28.21 25.88 21.30
N PHE A 55 29.19 26.42 20.59
CA PHE A 55 29.41 27.86 20.46
C PHE A 55 29.59 28.25 18.99
N ALA A 56 28.78 29.18 18.54
CA ALA A 56 28.90 29.83 17.24
C ALA A 56 29.99 30.88 17.29
N ILE A 57 30.98 30.78 16.41
CA ILE A 57 32.17 31.62 16.35
C ILE A 57 32.46 32.06 14.92
N ARG A 58 33.37 33.01 14.78
CA ARG A 58 34.06 33.23 13.50
C ARG A 58 35.33 32.39 13.47
N ALA A 59 35.46 31.53 12.47
CA ALA A 59 36.63 30.68 12.30
C ALA A 59 37.95 31.52 12.27
N ALA A 60 37.90 32.71 11.68
CA ALA A 60 39.05 33.61 11.60
C ALA A 60 39.61 34.02 12.99
N ASP A 61 38.80 34.00 14.04
CA ASP A 61 39.27 34.39 15.40
C ASP A 61 40.11 33.26 16.03
N THR A 62 40.17 32.08 15.44
CA THR A 62 41.01 30.93 15.86
C THR A 62 42.22 30.71 14.94
N ALA A 63 42.49 31.59 13.97
CA ALA A 63 43.56 31.39 12.98
C ALA A 63 44.99 31.34 13.64
N GLY A 64 45.14 31.89 14.80
CA GLY A 64 46.39 31.83 15.58
C GLY A 64 46.52 30.61 16.51
N GLY A 65 45.57 29.67 16.48
CA GLY A 65 45.50 28.54 17.41
C GLY A 65 44.39 28.73 18.45
N ALA A 66 44.69 28.49 19.75
CA ALA A 66 43.70 28.65 20.83
C ALA A 66 43.21 30.10 20.94
N ALA A 67 41.90 30.27 21.14
CA ALA A 67 41.28 31.59 21.27
C ALA A 67 40.27 31.62 22.44
N THR A 68 40.31 32.71 23.23
CA THR A 68 39.30 32.98 24.25
C THR A 68 38.37 34.09 23.76
N LEU A 69 37.09 33.76 23.65
CA LEU A 69 36.03 34.58 23.06
C LEU A 69 35.01 34.97 24.12
N ARG A 70 34.52 36.18 24.09
CA ARG A 70 33.51 36.68 25.03
C ARG A 70 32.11 36.18 24.62
N LEU A 71 31.36 35.57 25.53
CA LEU A 71 29.99 35.19 25.30
C LEU A 71 29.07 36.40 25.29
N VAL A 72 28.29 36.55 24.21
CA VAL A 72 27.40 37.72 24.01
C VAL A 72 25.93 37.35 23.94
N GLY A 73 25.60 36.07 23.98
CA GLY A 73 24.21 35.60 23.96
C GLY A 73 24.06 34.12 23.74
N GLU A 74 22.83 33.74 23.51
CA GLU A 74 22.42 32.32 23.24
C GLU A 74 21.46 32.26 22.07
N ALA A 75 21.67 31.33 21.15
CA ALA A 75 20.79 30.96 20.04
C ALA A 75 20.13 29.60 20.30
N LYS A 76 18.82 29.55 20.30
CA LYS A 76 18.03 28.35 20.56
C LYS A 76 17.27 27.90 19.32
N ALA A 77 17.07 26.63 19.19
CA ALA A 77 16.16 26.09 18.16
C ALA A 77 14.75 26.69 18.35
N GLY A 78 14.10 27.04 17.24
CA GLY A 78 12.77 27.64 17.23
C GLY A 78 12.72 29.14 17.54
N ALA A 79 13.87 29.82 17.73
CA ALA A 79 13.95 31.24 17.90
C ALA A 79 14.90 31.88 16.87
N ALA A 80 14.63 33.11 16.46
CA ALA A 80 15.59 33.87 15.65
C ALA A 80 16.88 34.11 16.45
N ALA A 81 18.03 34.04 15.78
CA ALA A 81 19.31 34.43 16.40
C ALA A 81 19.31 35.93 16.64
N GLY A 82 18.90 36.38 17.83
CA GLY A 82 18.77 37.79 18.17
C GLY A 82 20.11 38.52 18.41
N VAL A 83 21.25 37.82 18.26
CA VAL A 83 22.59 38.33 18.58
C VAL A 83 23.56 37.97 17.45
N ALA A 84 24.31 38.96 16.96
CA ALA A 84 25.36 38.73 15.96
C ALA A 84 26.69 38.39 16.62
N VAL A 85 27.52 37.60 15.92
CA VAL A 85 28.90 37.31 16.31
C VAL A 85 29.85 38.28 15.63
N HIS A 86 30.63 39.00 16.43
CA HIS A 86 31.69 39.90 16.00
C HIS A 86 33.07 39.33 16.34
N SER A 87 34.15 39.97 15.87
CA SER A 87 35.51 39.55 16.24
C SER A 87 35.70 39.49 17.75
N GLY A 88 36.27 38.42 18.27
CA GLY A 88 36.50 38.16 19.68
C GLY A 88 35.23 37.82 20.49
N THR A 89 34.11 37.53 19.83
CA THR A 89 32.87 37.12 20.53
C THR A 89 32.36 35.75 20.05
N ALA A 90 31.57 35.09 20.89
CA ALA A 90 30.88 33.83 20.61
C ALA A 90 29.44 33.88 21.12
N VAL A 91 28.58 33.07 20.55
CA VAL A 91 27.19 32.86 20.96
C VAL A 91 27.02 31.39 21.31
N ARG A 92 26.47 31.06 22.48
CA ARG A 92 26.07 29.70 22.80
C ARG A 92 24.99 29.29 21.83
N ILE A 93 25.05 28.06 21.28
CA ILE A 93 24.09 27.61 20.29
C ILE A 93 23.67 26.17 20.56
N SER A 94 22.38 25.89 20.40
CA SER A 94 21.84 24.54 20.48
C SER A 94 21.74 23.90 19.08
N THR A 95 21.80 22.61 19.03
CA THR A 95 21.58 21.82 17.79
C THR A 95 20.27 22.23 17.12
N GLY A 96 20.31 22.44 15.79
CA GLY A 96 19.17 22.90 15.00
C GLY A 96 18.83 24.40 15.10
N ALA A 97 19.53 25.17 15.95
CA ALA A 97 19.33 26.61 16.02
C ALA A 97 19.91 27.31 14.79
N PRO A 98 19.31 28.44 14.33
CA PRO A 98 19.88 29.25 13.27
C PRO A 98 21.25 29.77 13.65
N VAL A 99 22.21 29.67 12.74
CA VAL A 99 23.55 30.22 12.94
C VAL A 99 23.45 31.74 12.98
N PRO A 100 23.95 32.40 14.07
CA PRO A 100 23.89 33.84 14.19
C PRO A 100 24.68 34.54 13.07
N ASP A 101 24.22 35.73 12.70
CA ASP A 101 24.92 36.58 11.74
C ASP A 101 26.38 36.82 12.17
N GLY A 102 27.30 36.71 11.22
CA GLY A 102 28.72 36.87 11.44
C GLY A 102 29.43 35.59 11.92
N ALA A 103 28.74 34.58 12.41
CA ALA A 103 29.34 33.29 12.70
C ALA A 103 29.45 32.44 11.42
N ASP A 104 30.51 31.65 11.30
CA ASP A 104 30.76 30.77 10.19
C ASP A 104 31.35 29.40 10.61
N ALA A 105 31.36 29.14 11.92
CA ALA A 105 31.74 27.84 12.48
C ALA A 105 31.04 27.59 13.83
N ILE A 106 30.79 26.34 14.14
CA ILE A 106 30.27 25.89 15.43
C ILE A 106 31.30 24.96 16.06
N VAL A 107 31.68 25.27 17.34
CA VAL A 107 32.56 24.40 18.12
C VAL A 107 31.73 23.67 19.15
N PRO A 108 31.73 22.33 19.15
CA PRO A 108 31.01 21.52 20.15
C PRO A 108 31.46 21.89 21.57
N GLN A 109 30.53 21.87 22.52
CA GLN A 109 30.85 22.24 23.91
C GLN A 109 31.92 21.33 24.53
N GLU A 110 32.02 20.08 24.09
CA GLU A 110 33.02 19.09 24.54
C GLU A 110 34.45 19.45 24.15
N MET A 111 34.60 20.32 23.14
CA MET A 111 35.89 20.82 22.63
C MET A 111 36.23 22.21 23.14
N THR A 112 35.55 22.68 24.19
CA THR A 112 35.69 24.01 24.72
C THR A 112 35.71 24.01 26.25
N THR A 113 36.30 25.07 26.81
CA THR A 113 36.20 25.38 28.25
C THR A 113 35.49 26.72 28.41
N SER A 114 34.45 26.79 29.25
CA SER A 114 33.68 28.03 29.45
C SER A 114 33.45 28.28 30.93
N ASP A 115 33.59 29.56 31.32
CA ASP A 115 33.29 30.07 32.67
C ASP A 115 31.93 30.79 32.73
N GLY A 116 31.16 30.77 31.64
CA GLY A 116 29.87 31.44 31.49
C GLY A 116 29.94 32.87 30.98
N ALA A 117 31.10 33.55 31.08
CA ALA A 117 31.34 34.87 30.51
C ALA A 117 32.20 34.80 29.24
N THR A 118 33.08 33.81 29.20
CA THR A 118 33.96 33.53 28.07
C THR A 118 33.93 32.06 27.68
N VAL A 119 34.39 31.75 26.48
CA VAL A 119 34.64 30.38 25.99
C VAL A 119 36.03 30.32 25.38
N THR A 120 36.81 29.35 25.78
CA THR A 120 38.12 29.03 25.19
C THR A 120 37.97 27.87 24.23
N VAL A 121 38.44 28.10 23.01
CA VAL A 121 38.47 27.10 21.92
C VAL A 121 39.93 26.66 21.77
N ASP A 122 40.20 25.36 21.81
CA ASP A 122 41.54 24.82 21.67
C ASP A 122 41.84 24.49 20.20
N GLY A 123 42.76 25.29 19.61
CA GLY A 123 43.22 25.09 18.23
C GLY A 123 42.40 25.83 17.16
N GLN A 124 42.85 25.68 15.93
CA GLN A 124 42.26 26.33 14.77
C GLN A 124 41.00 25.58 14.30
N VAL A 125 39.92 26.34 14.04
CA VAL A 125 38.64 25.81 13.53
C VAL A 125 38.47 26.20 12.07
N ALA A 126 38.05 25.25 11.25
CA ALA A 126 37.77 25.49 9.84
C ALA A 126 36.41 26.20 9.67
N ARG A 127 36.33 27.07 8.67
CA ARG A 127 35.06 27.67 8.24
C ARG A 127 34.07 26.56 7.82
N GLY A 128 32.82 26.68 8.21
CA GLY A 128 31.77 25.68 7.95
C GLY A 128 31.75 24.50 8.93
N TYR A 129 32.67 24.47 9.92
CA TYR A 129 32.74 23.40 10.90
C TYR A 129 31.44 23.28 11.67
N HIS A 130 30.77 22.11 11.59
CA HIS A 130 29.45 21.82 12.18
C HIS A 130 28.33 22.81 11.83
N VAL A 131 28.42 23.51 10.70
CA VAL A 131 27.35 24.32 10.14
C VAL A 131 26.66 23.49 9.04
N ARG A 132 25.37 23.25 9.21
CA ARG A 132 24.50 22.70 8.14
C ARG A 132 24.04 23.84 7.25
N PRO A 133 24.36 23.84 5.95
CA PRO A 133 23.88 24.88 5.05
C PRO A 133 22.37 24.79 4.79
N PRO A 134 21.73 25.87 4.32
CA PRO A 134 20.38 25.77 3.77
C PRO A 134 20.33 24.74 2.65
N GLY A 135 19.26 23.94 2.61
CA GLY A 135 19.07 22.91 1.59
C GLY A 135 20.07 21.75 1.65
N GLU A 136 20.67 21.48 2.83
CA GLU A 136 21.57 20.34 2.99
C GLU A 136 20.87 19.01 2.72
N ASP A 137 19.60 18.87 3.12
CA ASP A 137 18.78 17.68 2.94
C ASP A 137 18.01 17.76 1.62
N ILE A 138 17.25 18.86 1.44
CA ILE A 138 16.40 19.04 0.25
C ILE A 138 16.56 20.48 -0.24
N ARG A 139 16.78 20.64 -1.56
CA ARG A 139 16.88 21.95 -2.20
C ARG A 139 15.56 22.40 -2.80
N SER A 140 15.28 23.68 -2.74
CA SER A 140 14.12 24.28 -3.40
C SER A 140 14.08 23.92 -4.89
N GLY A 141 12.92 23.46 -5.38
CA GLY A 141 12.68 22.99 -6.75
C GLY A 141 13.06 21.55 -7.02
N GLU A 142 13.71 20.86 -6.08
CA GLU A 142 14.08 19.44 -6.23
C GLU A 142 12.83 18.54 -6.28
N LEU A 143 12.81 17.57 -7.19
CA LEU A 143 11.86 16.47 -7.17
C LEU A 143 12.26 15.49 -6.05
N VAL A 144 11.41 15.38 -5.02
CA VAL A 144 11.73 14.58 -3.83
C VAL A 144 10.93 13.29 -3.78
N VAL A 145 9.64 13.36 -4.12
CA VAL A 145 8.77 12.18 -4.19
C VAL A 145 8.06 12.17 -5.53
N GLY A 146 8.33 11.16 -6.35
CA GLY A 146 7.72 11.02 -7.68
C GLY A 146 6.29 10.50 -7.63
N ALA A 147 5.49 10.85 -8.64
CA ALA A 147 4.16 10.28 -8.85
C ALA A 147 4.23 8.75 -8.91
N GLY A 148 3.19 8.07 -8.41
CA GLY A 148 3.13 6.62 -8.27
C GLY A 148 3.83 6.07 -7.01
N THR A 149 4.57 6.90 -6.25
CA THR A 149 5.18 6.46 -5.00
C THR A 149 4.11 6.15 -3.96
N LEU A 150 4.18 4.96 -3.36
CA LEU A 150 3.33 4.59 -2.22
C LEU A 150 3.81 5.32 -0.97
N LEU A 151 2.95 6.15 -0.40
CA LEU A 151 3.29 6.98 0.75
C LEU A 151 3.34 6.14 2.04
N GLY A 152 4.56 5.90 2.52
CA GLY A 152 4.84 5.32 3.82
C GLY A 152 5.18 6.40 4.86
N PRO A 153 5.58 5.99 6.09
CA PRO A 153 5.93 6.95 7.15
C PRO A 153 7.07 7.89 6.79
N ALA A 154 8.06 7.45 6.01
CA ALA A 154 9.19 8.26 5.57
C ALA A 154 8.75 9.36 4.59
N GLU A 155 7.96 8.99 3.58
CA GLU A 155 7.42 9.91 2.58
C GLU A 155 6.52 10.96 3.23
N LEU A 156 5.67 10.57 4.19
CA LEU A 156 4.84 11.51 4.95
C LEU A 156 5.69 12.51 5.74
N GLY A 157 6.76 12.05 6.39
CA GLY A 157 7.71 12.92 7.09
C GLY A 157 8.40 13.92 6.17
N VAL A 158 8.80 13.45 4.99
CA VAL A 158 9.43 14.29 3.95
C VAL A 158 8.43 15.34 3.43
N LEU A 159 7.21 14.94 3.07
CA LEU A 159 6.17 15.87 2.62
C LEU A 159 5.84 16.92 3.69
N ALA A 160 5.80 16.52 4.96
CA ALA A 160 5.60 17.43 6.08
C ALA A 160 6.77 18.45 6.19
N SER A 161 8.03 17.99 6.07
CA SER A 161 9.21 18.87 6.14
C SER A 161 9.25 19.90 5.01
N MET A 162 8.69 19.54 3.84
CA MET A 162 8.53 20.42 2.68
C MET A 162 7.30 21.35 2.79
N ASN A 163 6.54 21.29 3.89
CA ASN A 163 5.29 22.05 4.06
C ASN A 163 4.23 21.73 2.99
N ILE A 164 4.06 20.41 2.69
CA ILE A 164 2.98 19.88 1.83
C ILE A 164 1.94 19.20 2.73
N PRO A 165 0.99 19.94 3.32
CA PRO A 165 0.05 19.40 4.29
C PRO A 165 -1.09 18.59 3.64
N ARG A 166 -1.29 18.76 2.33
CA ARG A 166 -2.34 18.10 1.54
C ARG A 166 -1.75 17.60 0.22
N PRO A 167 -1.11 16.43 0.22
CA PRO A 167 -0.63 15.81 -1.01
C PRO A 167 -1.81 15.40 -1.90
N SER A 168 -1.60 15.49 -3.21
CA SER A 168 -2.51 14.96 -4.22
C SER A 168 -2.21 13.48 -4.40
N VAL A 169 -3.19 12.62 -4.14
CA VAL A 169 -3.05 11.15 -4.17
C VAL A 169 -4.12 10.55 -5.06
N VAL A 170 -3.86 9.35 -5.60
CA VAL A 170 -4.87 8.61 -6.36
C VAL A 170 -6.04 8.25 -5.44
N ARG A 171 -7.29 8.58 -5.83
CA ARG A 171 -8.48 8.28 -5.02
C ARG A 171 -8.70 6.77 -4.84
N ARG A 172 -9.41 6.38 -3.79
CA ARG A 172 -9.73 4.97 -3.55
C ARG A 172 -10.81 4.48 -4.53
N PRO A 173 -10.66 3.25 -5.09
CA PRO A 173 -11.74 2.62 -5.87
C PRO A 173 -12.99 2.42 -5.00
N ARG A 174 -14.13 2.86 -5.51
CA ARG A 174 -15.45 2.68 -4.88
C ARG A 174 -16.00 1.32 -5.31
N VAL A 175 -16.16 0.41 -4.35
CA VAL A 175 -16.52 -0.99 -4.61
C VAL A 175 -17.88 -1.32 -4.00
N ALA A 176 -18.76 -1.92 -4.80
CA ALA A 176 -19.98 -2.56 -4.31
C ALA A 176 -19.82 -4.08 -4.28
N ILE A 177 -20.48 -4.75 -3.33
CA ILE A 177 -20.54 -6.21 -3.24
C ILE A 177 -21.99 -6.66 -3.28
N ALA A 178 -22.29 -7.66 -4.13
CA ALA A 178 -23.60 -8.29 -4.23
C ALA A 178 -23.51 -9.79 -3.92
N GLY A 179 -24.11 -10.23 -2.83
CA GLY A 179 -24.30 -11.65 -2.52
C GLY A 179 -25.57 -12.17 -3.21
N THR A 180 -25.50 -13.30 -3.91
CA THR A 180 -26.65 -13.92 -4.59
C THR A 180 -27.08 -15.21 -3.93
N GLY A 181 -28.36 -15.41 -3.79
CA GLY A 181 -29.00 -16.61 -3.24
C GLY A 181 -30.03 -16.30 -2.16
N ASP A 182 -31.21 -16.89 -2.28
CA ASP A 182 -32.30 -16.73 -1.31
C ASP A 182 -32.00 -17.42 0.03
N GLU A 183 -31.04 -18.37 0.06
CA GLU A 183 -30.56 -19.05 1.24
C GLU A 183 -29.73 -18.14 2.17
N LEU A 184 -29.22 -17.00 1.67
CA LEU A 184 -28.31 -16.16 2.44
C LEU A 184 -29.04 -15.37 3.54
N THR A 185 -28.49 -15.36 4.72
CA THR A 185 -28.97 -14.57 5.87
C THR A 185 -27.83 -13.79 6.49
N ASP A 186 -28.03 -12.49 6.73
CA ASP A 186 -27.02 -11.65 7.38
C ASP A 186 -26.67 -12.15 8.78
N PRO A 187 -25.41 -11.99 9.22
CA PRO A 187 -25.03 -12.25 10.60
C PRO A 187 -25.90 -11.46 11.58
N GLY A 188 -26.30 -12.11 12.68
CA GLY A 188 -27.15 -11.51 13.72
C GLY A 188 -28.67 -11.66 13.50
N LYS A 189 -29.16 -11.97 12.30
CA LYS A 189 -30.58 -12.23 12.04
C LYS A 189 -30.95 -13.69 12.32
N PRO A 190 -32.20 -14.04 12.68
CA PRO A 190 -32.64 -15.43 12.82
C PRO A 190 -32.40 -16.21 11.52
N LEU A 191 -31.98 -17.49 11.64
CA LEU A 191 -31.75 -18.37 10.51
C LEU A 191 -33.01 -19.18 10.21
N ALA A 192 -33.56 -19.04 9.00
CA ALA A 192 -34.68 -19.85 8.55
C ALA A 192 -34.22 -21.29 8.23
N PRO A 193 -35.12 -22.29 8.24
CA PRO A 193 -34.79 -23.64 7.77
C PRO A 193 -34.26 -23.62 6.33
N GLY A 194 -33.11 -24.25 6.09
CA GLY A 194 -32.46 -24.27 4.78
C GLY A 194 -31.60 -23.04 4.45
N ALA A 195 -31.65 -21.99 5.27
CA ALA A 195 -30.82 -20.80 5.07
C ALA A 195 -29.44 -20.97 5.70
N ILE A 196 -28.46 -20.24 5.17
CA ILE A 196 -27.08 -20.19 5.65
C ILE A 196 -26.66 -18.75 5.93
N ARG A 197 -25.56 -18.55 6.68
CA ARG A 197 -25.00 -17.22 6.91
C ARG A 197 -24.25 -16.71 5.68
N ASP A 198 -24.50 -15.45 5.29
CA ASP A 198 -23.62 -14.75 4.37
C ASP A 198 -22.24 -14.56 5.02
N SER A 199 -21.28 -15.37 4.61
CA SER A 199 -19.87 -15.25 5.02
C SER A 199 -19.05 -14.50 3.98
N ASN A 200 -19.46 -14.56 2.70
CA ASN A 200 -18.70 -13.97 1.59
C ASN A 200 -18.78 -12.43 1.62
N GLY A 201 -19.94 -11.86 1.88
CA GLY A 201 -20.09 -10.41 1.96
C GLY A 201 -19.13 -9.74 2.97
N PRO A 202 -19.10 -10.18 4.25
CA PRO A 202 -18.12 -9.68 5.22
C PRO A 202 -16.66 -9.96 4.84
N ALA A 203 -16.34 -11.17 4.33
CA ALA A 203 -14.99 -11.54 3.97
C ALA A 203 -14.45 -10.73 2.78
N LEU A 204 -15.23 -10.58 1.73
CA LEU A 204 -14.88 -9.77 0.57
C LEU A 204 -14.82 -8.28 0.92
N GLY A 205 -15.72 -7.78 1.78
CA GLY A 205 -15.67 -6.40 2.28
C GLY A 205 -14.38 -6.10 3.03
N GLY A 206 -13.96 -6.99 3.93
CA GLY A 206 -12.67 -6.92 4.60
C GLY A 206 -11.49 -6.97 3.64
N ALA A 207 -11.57 -7.82 2.60
CA ALA A 207 -10.56 -7.94 1.57
C ALA A 207 -10.46 -6.66 0.71
N VAL A 208 -11.57 -6.01 0.37
CA VAL A 208 -11.61 -4.71 -0.33
C VAL A 208 -10.90 -3.64 0.49
N HIS A 209 -11.24 -3.49 1.78
CA HIS A 209 -10.58 -2.51 2.65
C HIS A 209 -9.08 -2.76 2.76
N ARG A 210 -8.66 -4.02 2.94
CA ARG A 210 -7.25 -4.39 3.03
C ARG A 210 -6.49 -4.09 1.73
N ALA A 211 -7.14 -4.25 0.56
CA ALA A 211 -6.58 -3.92 -0.74
C ALA A 211 -6.61 -2.41 -1.06
N GLY A 212 -7.13 -1.57 -0.15
CA GLY A 212 -7.16 -0.12 -0.29
C GLY A 212 -8.39 0.44 -0.99
N GLY A 213 -9.38 -0.40 -1.31
CA GLY A 213 -10.67 0.03 -1.84
C GLY A 213 -11.63 0.57 -0.77
N GLU A 214 -12.61 1.34 -1.18
CA GLU A 214 -13.71 1.82 -0.37
C GLU A 214 -14.97 0.97 -0.63
N LEU A 215 -15.45 0.24 0.39
CA LEU A 215 -16.71 -0.49 0.30
C LEU A 215 -17.89 0.48 0.47
N VAL A 216 -18.56 0.83 -0.62
CA VAL A 216 -19.67 1.79 -0.62
C VAL A 216 -21.05 1.14 -0.48
N ALA A 217 -21.19 -0.12 -0.90
CA ALA A 217 -22.46 -0.86 -0.77
C ALA A 217 -22.23 -2.36 -0.60
N ARG A 218 -23.09 -2.99 0.20
CA ARG A 218 -23.25 -4.44 0.25
C ARG A 218 -24.74 -4.76 0.11
N VAL A 219 -25.07 -5.42 -0.98
CA VAL A 219 -26.45 -5.75 -1.34
C VAL A 219 -26.64 -7.24 -1.46
N ARG A 220 -27.88 -7.70 -1.40
CA ARG A 220 -28.26 -9.09 -1.64
C ARG A 220 -29.26 -9.18 -2.77
N VAL A 221 -29.08 -10.16 -3.61
CA VAL A 221 -29.89 -10.44 -4.78
C VAL A 221 -30.56 -11.81 -4.62
N GLY A 222 -31.86 -11.86 -4.84
CA GLY A 222 -32.60 -13.14 -4.87
C GLY A 222 -32.49 -13.84 -6.22
N ASP A 223 -33.14 -15.02 -6.33
CA ASP A 223 -33.06 -15.91 -7.48
C ASP A 223 -34.08 -15.55 -8.58
N ASP A 224 -34.26 -14.25 -8.87
CA ASP A 224 -35.14 -13.71 -9.92
C ASP A 224 -34.35 -12.75 -10.83
N LEU A 225 -34.49 -12.89 -12.15
CA LEU A 225 -33.72 -12.11 -13.12
C LEU A 225 -34.04 -10.62 -13.08
N GLU A 226 -35.30 -10.23 -13.01
CA GLU A 226 -35.69 -8.80 -13.03
C GLU A 226 -35.30 -8.12 -11.70
N ALA A 227 -35.43 -8.82 -10.58
CA ALA A 227 -34.92 -8.37 -9.29
C ALA A 227 -33.41 -8.24 -9.33
N THR A 228 -32.68 -9.19 -9.94
CA THR A 228 -31.23 -9.13 -10.14
C THR A 228 -30.82 -7.90 -10.94
N ILE A 229 -31.48 -7.64 -12.08
CA ILE A 229 -31.22 -6.44 -12.91
C ILE A 229 -31.43 -5.16 -12.09
N SER A 230 -32.53 -5.06 -11.37
CA SER A 230 -32.86 -3.88 -10.56
C SER A 230 -31.82 -3.61 -9.47
N VAL A 231 -31.44 -4.65 -8.70
CA VAL A 231 -30.50 -4.53 -7.57
C VAL A 231 -29.07 -4.27 -8.07
N LEU A 232 -28.60 -5.00 -9.09
CA LEU A 232 -27.28 -4.78 -9.66
C LEU A 232 -27.19 -3.42 -10.35
N GLY A 233 -28.22 -3.00 -11.10
CA GLY A 233 -28.27 -1.68 -11.71
C GLY A 233 -28.26 -0.54 -10.70
N ALA A 234 -28.82 -0.76 -9.49
CA ALA A 234 -28.69 0.20 -8.39
C ALA A 234 -27.29 0.19 -7.75
N ALA A 235 -26.70 -1.00 -7.57
CA ALA A 235 -25.36 -1.17 -6.97
C ALA A 235 -24.23 -0.68 -7.87
N LEU A 236 -24.45 -0.63 -9.19
CA LEU A 236 -23.47 -0.19 -10.19
C LEU A 236 -23.46 1.36 -10.35
N ARG A 237 -24.32 2.09 -9.66
CA ARG A 237 -24.30 3.55 -9.71
C ARG A 237 -23.17 4.12 -8.86
N ASP A 238 -22.38 5.00 -9.47
CA ASP A 238 -21.30 5.72 -8.79
C ASP A 238 -20.25 4.80 -8.13
N VAL A 239 -19.96 3.67 -8.74
CA VAL A 239 -18.90 2.74 -8.32
C VAL A 239 -17.92 2.50 -9.44
N ASP A 240 -16.67 2.21 -9.08
CA ASP A 240 -15.63 1.83 -10.04
C ASP A 240 -15.61 0.30 -10.24
N MET A 241 -16.14 -0.45 -9.26
CA MET A 241 -16.10 -1.90 -9.29
C MET A 241 -17.32 -2.51 -8.59
N LEU A 242 -17.89 -3.54 -9.19
CA LEU A 242 -18.86 -4.44 -8.57
C LEU A 242 -18.25 -5.84 -8.42
N ILE A 243 -18.39 -6.43 -7.24
CA ILE A 243 -18.04 -7.82 -6.98
C ILE A 243 -19.32 -8.58 -6.65
N THR A 244 -19.66 -9.60 -7.43
CA THR A 244 -20.74 -10.52 -7.05
C THR A 244 -20.17 -11.80 -6.50
N SER A 245 -20.89 -12.45 -5.59
CA SER A 245 -20.56 -13.77 -5.05
C SER A 245 -21.74 -14.71 -5.14
N GLY A 246 -21.60 -15.77 -5.95
CA GLY A 246 -22.68 -16.67 -6.36
C GLY A 246 -23.33 -16.26 -7.68
N GLY A 247 -24.24 -17.07 -8.19
CA GLY A 247 -25.01 -16.80 -9.40
C GLY A 247 -24.18 -16.78 -10.72
N VAL A 248 -23.04 -17.47 -10.77
CA VAL A 248 -22.09 -17.42 -11.90
C VAL A 248 -21.77 -18.78 -12.53
N SER A 249 -22.48 -19.84 -12.14
CA SER A 249 -22.34 -21.15 -12.74
C SER A 249 -23.24 -21.30 -13.98
N VAL A 250 -23.46 -22.49 -14.46
CA VAL A 250 -24.33 -22.79 -15.60
C VAL A 250 -25.72 -23.24 -15.18
N GLY A 251 -26.11 -23.01 -13.94
CA GLY A 251 -27.40 -23.42 -13.38
C GLY A 251 -28.57 -22.57 -13.87
N PRO A 252 -29.81 -23.05 -13.81
CA PRO A 252 -30.99 -22.32 -14.25
C PRO A 252 -31.31 -21.07 -13.36
N HIS A 253 -30.68 -20.97 -12.21
CA HIS A 253 -30.82 -19.86 -11.26
C HIS A 253 -29.64 -18.87 -11.29
N ASP A 254 -28.74 -18.99 -12.27
CA ASP A 254 -27.57 -18.11 -12.41
C ASP A 254 -27.93 -16.88 -13.25
N HIS A 255 -28.49 -15.88 -12.57
CA HIS A 255 -29.03 -14.66 -13.20
C HIS A 255 -28.02 -13.52 -13.33
N VAL A 256 -26.83 -13.60 -12.71
CA VAL A 256 -25.84 -12.50 -12.71
C VAL A 256 -25.38 -12.17 -14.15
N ARG A 257 -24.89 -13.15 -14.90
CA ARG A 257 -24.41 -12.92 -16.27
C ARG A 257 -25.50 -12.39 -17.21
N PRO A 258 -26.71 -12.97 -17.27
CA PRO A 258 -27.82 -12.40 -18.04
C PRO A 258 -28.21 -10.98 -17.60
N ALA A 259 -28.20 -10.68 -16.30
CA ALA A 259 -28.50 -9.36 -15.79
C ALA A 259 -27.43 -8.33 -16.22
N LEU A 260 -26.14 -8.66 -16.10
CA LEU A 260 -25.05 -7.80 -16.56
C LEU A 260 -25.15 -7.50 -18.06
N ALA A 261 -25.43 -8.50 -18.88
CA ALA A 261 -25.65 -8.30 -20.32
C ALA A 261 -26.81 -7.35 -20.61
N ARG A 262 -27.93 -7.47 -19.87
CA ARG A 262 -29.10 -6.57 -19.98
C ARG A 262 -28.79 -5.13 -19.49
N LEU A 263 -27.83 -4.98 -18.58
CA LEU A 263 -27.36 -3.69 -18.07
C LEU A 263 -26.26 -3.06 -18.97
N GLY A 264 -25.89 -3.72 -20.08
CA GLY A 264 -24.90 -3.19 -21.03
C GLY A 264 -23.44 -3.54 -20.71
N TYR A 265 -23.20 -4.47 -19.78
CA TYR A 265 -21.84 -4.91 -19.45
C TYR A 265 -21.36 -5.99 -20.41
N SER A 266 -20.17 -5.80 -20.97
CA SER A 266 -19.53 -6.71 -21.91
C SER A 266 -18.68 -7.74 -21.18
N GLU A 267 -18.99 -9.04 -21.37
CA GLU A 267 -18.20 -10.13 -20.82
C GLU A 267 -16.85 -10.21 -21.54
N VAL A 268 -15.75 -10.07 -20.79
CA VAL A 268 -14.37 -10.20 -21.29
C VAL A 268 -13.93 -11.67 -21.25
N PHE A 269 -14.20 -12.34 -20.13
CA PHE A 269 -14.05 -13.79 -20.02
C PHE A 269 -15.06 -14.40 -19.05
N ALA A 270 -15.42 -15.67 -19.31
CA ALA A 270 -16.21 -16.49 -18.40
C ALA A 270 -15.53 -17.85 -18.21
N GLY A 271 -15.07 -18.06 -16.99
CA GLY A 271 -14.33 -19.26 -16.58
C GLY A 271 -12.82 -19.13 -16.77
N VAL A 272 -12.11 -19.59 -15.75
CA VAL A 272 -10.64 -19.64 -15.69
C VAL A 272 -10.21 -21.09 -15.45
N LYS A 273 -9.07 -21.50 -16.00
CA LYS A 273 -8.45 -22.80 -15.75
C LYS A 273 -7.83 -22.85 -14.34
N LEU A 274 -8.68 -22.74 -13.34
CA LEU A 274 -8.35 -22.56 -11.93
C LEU A 274 -9.07 -23.60 -11.05
N LYS A 275 -8.39 -24.10 -10.01
CA LYS A 275 -8.97 -24.93 -8.94
C LYS A 275 -8.43 -24.43 -7.58
N PRO A 276 -9.34 -24.01 -6.65
CA PRO A 276 -10.77 -23.75 -6.84
C PRO A 276 -11.02 -22.41 -7.54
N GLY A 277 -12.24 -22.18 -8.07
CA GLY A 277 -12.63 -20.86 -8.62
C GLY A 277 -12.87 -20.82 -10.14
N ARG A 278 -13.02 -21.99 -10.80
CA ARG A 278 -13.25 -22.09 -12.25
C ARG A 278 -14.31 -21.12 -12.82
N PRO A 279 -15.50 -20.93 -12.22
CA PRO A 279 -16.56 -20.10 -12.83
C PRO A 279 -16.38 -18.60 -12.63
N THR A 280 -15.19 -18.12 -12.29
CA THR A 280 -14.91 -16.68 -12.22
C THR A 280 -15.14 -16.02 -13.58
N THR A 281 -15.94 -14.94 -13.59
CA THR A 281 -16.26 -14.14 -14.78
C THR A 281 -15.82 -12.70 -14.57
N PHE A 282 -15.34 -12.06 -15.62
CA PHE A 282 -14.99 -10.64 -15.66
C PHE A 282 -15.75 -9.95 -16.80
N ALA A 283 -16.36 -8.81 -16.48
CA ALA A 283 -17.08 -7.98 -17.43
C ALA A 283 -16.75 -6.50 -17.20
N VAL A 284 -16.96 -5.67 -18.21
CA VAL A 284 -16.64 -4.23 -18.18
C VAL A 284 -17.82 -3.44 -18.74
N GLY A 285 -18.17 -2.34 -18.09
CA GLY A 285 -19.14 -1.36 -18.56
C GLY A 285 -18.56 -0.41 -19.61
N GLU A 286 -19.41 0.25 -20.41
CA GLU A 286 -18.97 1.30 -21.33
C GLU A 286 -18.35 2.51 -20.62
N ASP A 287 -18.69 2.72 -19.36
CA ASP A 287 -18.16 3.73 -18.44
C ASP A 287 -16.83 3.34 -17.79
N GLY A 288 -16.28 2.15 -18.11
CA GLY A 288 -15.06 1.61 -17.51
C GLY A 288 -15.27 0.87 -16.20
N THR A 289 -16.51 0.79 -15.65
CA THR A 289 -16.80 0.07 -14.42
C THR A 289 -16.45 -1.41 -14.55
N LEU A 290 -15.64 -1.93 -13.64
CA LEU A 290 -15.21 -3.33 -13.62
C LEU A 290 -16.20 -4.22 -12.85
N VAL A 291 -16.52 -5.38 -13.39
CA VAL A 291 -17.40 -6.35 -12.72
C VAL A 291 -16.72 -7.70 -12.60
N PHE A 292 -16.52 -8.15 -11.36
CA PHE A 292 -16.03 -9.48 -11.04
C PHE A 292 -17.15 -10.34 -10.48
N ALA A 293 -17.55 -11.37 -11.23
CA ALA A 293 -18.54 -12.31 -10.76
C ALA A 293 -17.81 -13.57 -10.25
N LEU A 294 -17.77 -13.71 -8.93
CA LEU A 294 -17.02 -14.73 -8.20
C LEU A 294 -17.93 -15.89 -7.78
N PRO A 295 -17.37 -17.11 -7.60
CA PRO A 295 -18.15 -18.26 -7.16
C PRO A 295 -18.78 -18.09 -5.78
N GLY A 296 -19.89 -18.81 -5.50
CA GLY A 296 -20.54 -18.81 -4.19
C GLY A 296 -19.73 -19.50 -3.08
N ASN A 297 -18.91 -20.52 -3.40
CA ASN A 297 -18.04 -21.16 -2.41
C ASN A 297 -17.01 -20.17 -1.84
N PRO A 298 -16.92 -20.00 -0.49
CA PRO A 298 -16.19 -18.93 0.14
C PRO A 298 -14.69 -18.91 -0.19
N VAL A 299 -14.06 -20.08 -0.22
CA VAL A 299 -12.63 -20.16 -0.59
C VAL A 299 -12.43 -19.77 -2.06
N SER A 300 -13.32 -20.22 -2.96
CA SER A 300 -13.25 -19.87 -4.39
C SER A 300 -13.42 -18.36 -4.60
N ALA A 301 -14.32 -17.72 -3.86
CA ALA A 301 -14.53 -16.29 -3.91
C ALA A 301 -13.27 -15.52 -3.46
N LEU A 302 -12.68 -15.90 -2.32
CA LEU A 302 -11.44 -15.28 -1.83
C LEU A 302 -10.23 -15.53 -2.74
N MET A 303 -10.15 -16.71 -3.39
CA MET A 303 -9.11 -16.98 -4.39
C MET A 303 -9.28 -16.12 -5.63
N GLY A 304 -10.50 -16.03 -6.18
CA GLY A 304 -10.81 -15.14 -7.30
C GLY A 304 -10.53 -13.68 -6.96
N PHE A 305 -10.88 -13.24 -5.75
CA PHE A 305 -10.55 -11.91 -5.25
C PHE A 305 -9.02 -11.68 -5.26
N ARG A 306 -8.25 -12.57 -4.63
CA ARG A 306 -6.79 -12.43 -4.54
C ARG A 306 -6.12 -12.42 -5.91
N LEU A 307 -6.54 -13.31 -6.82
CA LEU A 307 -5.89 -13.51 -8.10
C LEU A 307 -6.26 -12.46 -9.16
N PHE A 308 -7.44 -11.86 -9.08
CA PHE A 308 -7.96 -10.99 -10.16
C PHE A 308 -8.41 -9.62 -9.66
N VAL A 309 -9.08 -9.53 -8.49
CA VAL A 309 -9.57 -8.25 -7.97
C VAL A 309 -8.43 -7.43 -7.36
N VAL A 310 -7.52 -8.06 -6.60
CA VAL A 310 -6.36 -7.35 -6.02
C VAL A 310 -5.49 -6.69 -7.10
N PRO A 311 -5.07 -7.40 -8.18
CA PRO A 311 -4.35 -6.76 -9.28
C PRO A 311 -5.08 -5.56 -9.92
N ALA A 312 -6.42 -5.68 -10.07
CA ALA A 312 -7.22 -4.56 -10.58
C ALA A 312 -7.20 -3.37 -9.62
N LEU A 313 -7.42 -3.61 -8.33
CA LEU A 313 -7.39 -2.55 -7.31
C LEU A 313 -6.01 -1.89 -7.22
N ASP A 314 -4.92 -2.67 -7.29
CA ASP A 314 -3.56 -2.12 -7.29
C ASP A 314 -3.32 -1.23 -8.50
N ALA A 315 -3.73 -1.66 -9.70
CA ALA A 315 -3.63 -0.85 -10.91
C ALA A 315 -4.46 0.44 -10.81
N MET A 316 -5.71 0.36 -10.36
CA MET A 316 -6.59 1.51 -10.16
C MET A 316 -6.04 2.50 -9.12
N LEU A 317 -5.32 2.01 -8.12
CA LEU A 317 -4.66 2.82 -7.09
C LEU A 317 -3.31 3.39 -7.54
N GLY A 318 -2.87 3.12 -8.78
CA GLY A 318 -1.54 3.55 -9.26
C GLY A 318 -0.37 2.84 -8.58
N ARG A 319 -0.61 1.68 -7.98
CA ARG A 319 0.43 0.85 -7.37
C ARG A 319 1.03 -0.08 -8.43
N SER A 320 2.35 -0.24 -8.41
CA SER A 320 3.01 -1.28 -9.22
C SER A 320 2.67 -2.65 -8.60
N GLY A 321 1.63 -3.27 -9.13
CA GLY A 321 1.22 -4.62 -8.71
C GLY A 321 2.12 -5.71 -9.30
N GLU A 322 3.43 -5.57 -9.22
CA GLU A 322 4.33 -6.65 -9.62
C GLU A 322 4.25 -7.79 -8.60
N HIS A 323 3.36 -8.74 -8.89
CA HIS A 323 3.33 -10.01 -8.19
C HIS A 323 4.52 -10.85 -8.68
N HIS A 324 5.63 -10.79 -7.96
CA HIS A 324 6.76 -11.68 -8.20
C HIS A 324 6.50 -12.99 -7.46
N PRO A 325 6.26 -14.10 -8.18
CA PRO A 325 6.19 -15.40 -7.54
C PRO A 325 7.55 -15.70 -6.89
N VAL A 326 7.49 -16.16 -5.65
CA VAL A 326 8.66 -16.58 -4.89
C VAL A 326 8.78 -18.10 -4.99
N LYS A 327 9.97 -18.62 -5.16
CA LYS A 327 10.20 -20.08 -5.10
C LYS A 327 10.26 -20.54 -3.65
N ALA A 328 9.56 -21.63 -3.37
CA ALA A 328 9.57 -22.31 -2.08
C ALA A 328 9.72 -23.81 -2.29
N THR A 329 10.15 -24.52 -1.26
CA THR A 329 10.21 -25.99 -1.24
C THR A 329 8.92 -26.53 -0.60
N ALA A 330 8.26 -27.50 -1.23
CA ALA A 330 7.09 -28.15 -0.67
C ALA A 330 7.52 -29.18 0.40
N ASP A 331 7.16 -28.97 1.67
CA ASP A 331 7.46 -29.93 2.76
C ASP A 331 6.63 -31.23 2.65
N GLU A 332 5.42 -31.11 2.10
CA GLU A 332 4.47 -32.20 1.89
C GLU A 332 3.98 -32.17 0.45
N PRO A 333 3.50 -33.29 -0.10
CA PRO A 333 2.94 -33.32 -1.45
C PRO A 333 1.78 -32.32 -1.61
N LEU A 334 1.77 -31.59 -2.73
CA LEU A 334 0.71 -30.69 -3.13
C LEU A 334 -0.05 -31.31 -4.30
N GLU A 335 -1.34 -31.58 -4.07
CA GLU A 335 -2.18 -32.21 -5.10
C GLU A 335 -2.55 -31.20 -6.19
N GLY A 336 -2.35 -31.59 -7.45
CA GLY A 336 -2.72 -30.83 -8.63
C GLY A 336 -3.98 -31.37 -9.33
N ALA A 337 -4.29 -30.79 -10.47
CA ALA A 337 -5.33 -31.27 -11.37
C ALA A 337 -4.99 -30.89 -12.81
N VAL A 338 -4.59 -31.87 -13.61
CA VAL A 338 -4.24 -31.68 -15.02
C VAL A 338 -5.35 -30.90 -15.76
N GLY A 339 -4.93 -29.92 -16.57
CA GLY A 339 -5.78 -29.00 -17.31
C GLY A 339 -6.25 -27.77 -16.54
N ARG A 340 -5.77 -27.59 -15.31
CA ARG A 340 -6.07 -26.39 -14.48
C ARG A 340 -4.94 -26.12 -13.51
N THR A 341 -4.56 -24.86 -13.35
CA THR A 341 -3.68 -24.46 -12.25
C THR A 341 -4.41 -24.68 -10.93
N THR A 342 -3.81 -25.46 -10.03
CA THR A 342 -4.37 -25.67 -8.70
C THR A 342 -3.68 -24.76 -7.69
N VAL A 343 -4.50 -23.96 -6.98
CA VAL A 343 -4.03 -23.03 -5.95
C VAL A 343 -4.21 -23.67 -4.58
N ILE A 344 -3.11 -23.98 -3.94
CA ILE A 344 -3.04 -24.65 -2.64
C ILE A 344 -2.80 -23.61 -1.55
N ARG A 345 -3.64 -23.61 -0.53
CA ARG A 345 -3.48 -22.76 0.66
C ARG A 345 -2.40 -23.33 1.55
N CYS A 346 -1.36 -22.55 1.80
CA CYS A 346 -0.19 -23.00 2.53
C CYS A 346 0.13 -22.08 3.72
N ARG A 347 0.87 -22.65 4.66
CA ARG A 347 1.69 -21.93 5.64
C ARG A 347 3.12 -21.93 5.19
N THR A 348 3.82 -20.83 5.47
CA THR A 348 5.23 -20.67 5.11
C THR A 348 6.13 -20.80 6.32
N THR A 349 7.35 -21.23 6.09
CA THR A 349 8.45 -21.19 7.07
C THR A 349 9.73 -20.82 6.31
N LEU A 350 10.49 -19.86 6.83
CA LEU A 350 11.81 -19.53 6.32
C LEU A 350 12.84 -20.43 7.02
N GLN A 351 13.59 -21.21 6.25
CA GLN A 351 14.67 -22.08 6.70
C GLN A 351 16.01 -21.61 6.12
N ASP A 352 17.13 -22.27 6.47
CA ASP A 352 18.47 -21.87 6.01
C ASP A 352 18.64 -21.96 4.49
N ASP A 353 17.88 -22.83 3.83
CA ASP A 353 17.88 -23.06 2.38
C ASP A 353 16.76 -22.31 1.61
N GLY A 354 15.93 -21.52 2.31
CA GLY A 354 14.91 -20.69 1.70
C GLY A 354 13.50 -20.87 2.26
N TRP A 355 12.51 -20.43 1.50
CA TRP A 355 11.10 -20.58 1.87
C TRP A 355 10.62 -22.02 1.71
N HIS A 356 9.93 -22.50 2.72
CA HIS A 356 9.23 -23.78 2.73
C HIS A 356 7.73 -23.57 2.86
N VAL A 357 6.93 -24.46 2.26
CA VAL A 357 5.47 -24.43 2.32
C VAL A 357 4.89 -25.77 2.72
N ARG A 358 3.86 -25.67 3.55
CA ARG A 358 3.04 -26.82 3.96
C ARG A 358 1.57 -26.52 3.72
N PRO A 359 0.82 -27.42 3.08
CA PRO A 359 -0.62 -27.21 2.82
C PRO A 359 -1.39 -27.12 4.13
N THR A 360 -2.47 -26.31 4.15
CA THR A 360 -3.44 -26.34 5.25
C THR A 360 -4.22 -27.66 5.22
N LYS A 361 -4.82 -28.07 6.35
CA LYS A 361 -5.44 -29.39 6.54
C LYS A 361 -6.49 -29.77 5.49
N SER A 362 -7.26 -28.80 4.98
CA SER A 362 -8.25 -29.04 3.92
C SER A 362 -8.05 -28.07 2.78
N GLN A 363 -8.21 -28.58 1.56
CA GLN A 363 -8.17 -27.81 0.32
C GLN A 363 -9.55 -27.67 -0.34
N ASP A 364 -10.63 -28.12 0.33
CA ASP A 364 -12.00 -28.02 -0.18
C ASP A 364 -12.46 -26.55 -0.23
N SER A 365 -13.20 -26.21 -1.29
CA SER A 365 -13.61 -24.83 -1.57
C SER A 365 -14.72 -24.30 -0.65
N HIS A 366 -15.43 -25.18 0.06
CA HIS A 366 -16.50 -24.83 0.99
C HIS A 366 -16.02 -24.72 2.44
N ILE A 367 -14.79 -25.13 2.75
CA ILE A 367 -14.24 -25.12 4.12
C ILE A 367 -13.52 -23.79 4.36
N LEU A 368 -14.28 -22.75 4.77
CA LEU A 368 -13.76 -21.40 5.00
C LEU A 368 -12.67 -21.37 6.08
N THR A 369 -12.75 -22.22 7.10
CA THR A 369 -11.73 -22.30 8.16
C THR A 369 -10.34 -22.68 7.65
N SER A 370 -10.25 -23.27 6.44
CA SER A 370 -8.96 -23.57 5.79
C SER A 370 -8.18 -22.33 5.35
N MET A 371 -8.82 -21.15 5.35
CA MET A 371 -8.20 -19.86 5.07
C MET A 371 -7.52 -19.24 6.30
N LEU A 372 -7.79 -19.78 7.50
CA LEU A 372 -7.22 -19.22 8.73
C LEU A 372 -5.72 -19.55 8.84
N GLY A 373 -4.90 -18.49 8.96
CA GLY A 373 -3.44 -18.63 9.05
C GLY A 373 -2.76 -19.08 7.76
N VAL A 374 -3.38 -18.82 6.61
CA VAL A 374 -2.75 -18.96 5.29
C VAL A 374 -1.80 -17.78 5.10
N ASP A 375 -0.53 -18.08 4.82
CA ASP A 375 0.51 -17.09 4.56
C ASP A 375 0.77 -16.95 3.06
N ALA A 376 0.62 -18.05 2.32
CA ALA A 376 0.90 -18.10 0.89
C ALA A 376 -0.05 -19.05 0.14
N LEU A 377 -0.15 -18.80 -1.15
CA LEU A 377 -0.81 -19.64 -2.14
C LEU A 377 0.26 -20.29 -3.00
N ALA A 378 0.35 -21.62 -2.98
CA ALA A 378 1.22 -22.38 -3.86
C ALA A 378 0.50 -22.70 -5.17
N LEU A 379 1.17 -22.49 -6.29
CA LEU A 379 0.61 -22.66 -7.64
C LEU A 379 1.12 -23.96 -8.25
N VAL A 380 0.26 -24.97 -8.33
CA VAL A 380 0.57 -26.21 -9.06
C VAL A 380 0.15 -26.01 -10.52
N PRO A 381 1.10 -26.08 -11.48
CA PRO A 381 0.85 -25.81 -12.89
C PRO A 381 -0.21 -26.75 -13.52
N GLU A 382 -0.85 -26.29 -14.61
CA GLU A 382 -1.95 -27.04 -15.26
C GLU A 382 -1.51 -28.33 -15.96
N ASP A 383 -0.25 -28.53 -16.22
CA ASP A 383 0.35 -29.71 -16.84
C ASP A 383 0.79 -30.77 -15.82
N ARG A 384 0.65 -30.49 -14.50
CA ARG A 384 1.06 -31.39 -13.41
C ARG A 384 -0.16 -31.86 -12.60
N ASP A 385 -0.11 -33.10 -12.16
CA ASP A 385 -1.07 -33.68 -11.22
C ASP A 385 -0.70 -33.44 -9.75
N GLY A 386 0.48 -32.84 -9.49
CA GLY A 386 0.96 -32.44 -8.17
C GLY A 386 2.41 -32.01 -8.16
N ILE A 387 2.88 -31.61 -6.97
CA ILE A 387 4.26 -31.33 -6.61
C ILE A 387 4.65 -32.28 -5.49
N GLY A 388 5.74 -32.99 -5.63
CA GLY A 388 6.24 -33.91 -4.61
C GLY A 388 6.86 -33.19 -3.40
N ALA A 389 6.93 -33.87 -2.26
CA ALA A 389 7.69 -33.34 -1.12
C ALA A 389 9.17 -33.17 -1.50
N GLY A 390 9.78 -32.05 -1.11
CA GLY A 390 11.12 -31.63 -1.46
C GLY A 390 11.24 -30.98 -2.85
N GLU A 391 10.17 -30.92 -3.66
CA GLU A 391 10.21 -30.24 -4.95
C GLU A 391 9.95 -28.73 -4.82
N PRO A 392 10.52 -27.92 -5.76
CA PRO A 392 10.24 -26.49 -5.81
C PRO A 392 8.83 -26.19 -6.31
N VAL A 393 8.21 -25.16 -5.74
CA VAL A 393 6.90 -24.63 -6.14
C VAL A 393 6.93 -23.11 -6.13
N GLU A 394 6.18 -22.49 -7.04
CA GLU A 394 5.95 -21.05 -7.00
C GLU A 394 4.85 -20.70 -6.00
N ILE A 395 5.09 -19.67 -5.20
CA ILE A 395 4.14 -19.18 -4.21
C ILE A 395 3.86 -17.67 -4.38
N GLU A 396 2.65 -17.27 -4.04
CA GLU A 396 2.27 -15.87 -3.84
C GLU A 396 1.90 -15.66 -2.36
N PHE A 397 2.55 -14.71 -1.68
CA PHE A 397 2.18 -14.36 -0.31
C PHE A 397 0.81 -13.72 -0.26
N VAL A 398 0.02 -14.05 0.78
CA VAL A 398 -1.34 -13.51 0.98
C VAL A 398 -1.30 -12.17 1.73
N GLY A 399 -0.16 -11.79 2.26
CA GLY A 399 0.36 -10.61 2.97
C GLY A 399 -0.57 -9.47 3.27
#